data_0fb10d630476c7d58d0e21197dad57eb
#
_entry.id   0fb10d630476c7d58d0e21197dad57eb
#
_cell.length_a   1.000
_cell.length_b   1.000
_cell.length_c   1.000
_cell.angle_alpha   90.00
_cell.angle_beta   90.00
_cell.angle_gamma   90.00
#
_symmetry.space_group_name_H-M   'P 1'
#
loop_
_entity.id
_entity.type
_entity.pdbx_description
1 polymer ?
#
loop_
_entity_poly.entity_id
_entity_poly.type
_entity_poly.pdbx_seq_one_letter_code
_entity_poly.pdbx_strand_id
1 'polypeptide(L)'
;LKKAEKSRFIYQLELEKNKNHKIEYYKPESNFENLKNEICLKKTPVALKRIKEISLKGFSPSSLETYIKNPKEYYFQKLLNIKKEDVDESFASHKTIGLVFHETIELLYKPFIGNHLEIKALKDSLLKVDKVLKNTFVRNKEAFDSGKNLIIFEVIKSALKTFIQKELEDIKSGSVIKILALEHQIKSTLKLNQEAGVLVTGIIDRVDEKNGLVRIIDYKTGLVNSSNLTIKDMGLICKDPLRTKAMQLMCYAWMYYRSNNIKKISAGIISFRNLKNGLMGLKIKDSKSDLIETTSVDRFEEELK
;
A
#
# COMPACT_ATOMS: atom_id res chain seq x y z
N LEU A 1 2.23 24.34 14.76
CA LEU A 1 1.45 25.25 13.91
C LEU A 1 2.40 25.78 12.84
N LYS A 2 2.25 25.39 11.57
CA LYS A 2 2.93 26.06 10.45
C LYS A 2 2.44 27.50 10.45
N LYS A 3 3.35 28.47 10.54
CA LYS A 3 3.01 29.88 10.33
C LYS A 3 2.41 29.99 8.93
N ALA A 4 1.12 30.29 8.84
CA ALA A 4 0.50 30.65 7.58
C ALA A 4 1.07 32.00 7.14
N GLU A 5 1.54 32.09 5.90
CA GLU A 5 1.96 33.36 5.32
C GLU A 5 0.74 34.22 5.05
N LYS A 6 0.89 35.53 5.27
CA LYS A 6 -0.16 36.51 4.93
C LYS A 6 -0.41 36.47 3.42
N SER A 7 -1.67 36.63 3.02
CA SER A 7 -1.97 36.70 1.59
C SER A 7 -1.32 37.92 0.95
N ARG A 8 -0.96 37.83 -0.33
CA ARG A 8 -0.39 38.91 -1.13
C ARG A 8 -1.23 40.19 -1.03
N PHE A 9 -2.54 40.09 -1.01
CA PHE A 9 -3.44 41.24 -0.91
C PHE A 9 -3.36 41.96 0.46
N ILE A 10 -3.13 41.20 1.54
CA ILE A 10 -2.93 41.82 2.87
C ILE A 10 -1.61 42.60 2.88
N TYR A 11 -0.53 42.05 2.31
CA TYR A 11 0.72 42.78 2.16
C TYR A 11 0.56 44.06 1.32
N GLN A 12 -0.19 43.98 0.22
CA GLN A 12 -0.46 45.14 -0.62
C GLN A 12 -1.22 46.25 0.15
N LEU A 13 -2.28 45.89 0.89
CA LEU A 13 -3.03 46.84 1.74
C LEU A 13 -2.16 47.48 2.84
N GLU A 14 -1.23 46.71 3.42
CA GLU A 14 -0.29 47.23 4.42
C GLU A 14 0.74 48.20 3.80
N LEU A 15 1.17 47.99 2.58
CA LEU A 15 2.11 48.86 1.85
C LEU A 15 1.44 50.12 1.29
N GLU A 16 0.21 50.01 0.79
CA GLU A 16 -0.57 51.14 0.22
C GLU A 16 -1.35 51.93 1.28
N LYS A 17 -1.08 51.67 2.56
CA LYS A 17 -1.73 52.34 3.68
C LYS A 17 -1.50 53.85 3.62
N ASN A 18 -2.57 54.63 3.54
CA ASN A 18 -2.55 56.07 3.68
C ASN A 18 -2.99 56.54 5.09
N LYS A 19 -2.88 57.85 5.38
CA LYS A 19 -3.14 58.42 6.72
C LYS A 19 -4.58 58.19 7.23
N ASN A 20 -5.52 57.85 6.35
CA ASN A 20 -6.94 57.66 6.67
C ASN A 20 -7.29 56.19 6.86
N HIS A 21 -6.36 55.25 6.64
CA HIS A 21 -6.58 53.83 6.80
C HIS A 21 -6.10 53.34 8.17
N LYS A 22 -7.03 52.77 8.94
CA LYS A 22 -6.73 52.11 10.22
C LYS A 22 -6.80 50.58 10.01
N ILE A 23 -5.69 49.88 10.25
CA ILE A 23 -5.63 48.41 10.17
C ILE A 23 -5.63 47.90 11.61
N GLU A 24 -6.64 47.10 11.98
CA GLU A 24 -6.75 46.47 13.27
C GLU A 24 -6.55 44.94 13.10
N TYR A 25 -5.72 44.38 13.96
CA TYR A 25 -5.46 42.93 13.95
C TYR A 25 -6.30 42.28 15.03
N TYR A 26 -7.27 41.49 14.61
CA TYR A 26 -8.08 40.70 15.52
C TYR A 26 -7.48 39.28 15.61
N LYS A 27 -7.17 38.87 16.83
CA LYS A 27 -6.96 37.45 17.15
C LYS A 27 -8.27 36.96 17.75
N PRO A 28 -9.08 36.17 17.04
CA PRO A 28 -10.22 35.54 17.68
C PRO A 28 -9.68 34.59 18.77
N GLU A 29 -10.04 34.84 20.02
CA GLU A 29 -9.88 33.85 21.08
C GLU A 29 -10.91 32.76 20.83
N SER A 30 -10.48 31.70 20.13
CA SER A 30 -11.29 30.50 20.04
C SER A 30 -11.12 29.73 21.35
N ASN A 31 -12.03 29.95 22.29
CA ASN A 31 -12.27 29.00 23.36
C ASN A 31 -12.91 27.75 22.75
N PHE A 32 -12.09 26.97 22.03
CA PHE A 32 -12.44 25.59 21.77
C PHE A 32 -12.29 24.85 23.09
N GLU A 33 -13.37 24.80 23.88
CA GLU A 33 -13.51 23.68 24.80
C GLU A 33 -13.35 22.44 23.92
N ASN A 34 -12.23 21.73 24.11
CA ASN A 34 -12.05 20.41 23.56
C ASN A 34 -13.09 19.49 24.20
N LEU A 35 -14.35 19.61 23.76
CA LEU A 35 -15.33 18.59 23.99
C LEU A 35 -14.78 17.34 23.28
N LYS A 36 -14.04 16.54 24.04
CA LYS A 36 -13.72 15.16 23.66
C LYS A 36 -15.03 14.40 23.62
N ASN A 37 -15.83 14.65 22.59
CA ASN A 37 -16.97 13.81 22.29
C ASN A 37 -16.41 12.44 21.88
N GLU A 38 -16.23 11.57 22.84
CA GLU A 38 -15.94 10.16 22.56
C GLU A 38 -17.13 9.58 21.78
N ILE A 39 -16.89 9.31 20.51
CA ILE A 39 -17.89 8.68 19.66
C ILE A 39 -17.89 7.19 19.99
N CYS A 40 -18.80 6.78 20.86
CA CYS A 40 -19.01 5.37 21.17
C CYS A 40 -19.88 4.73 20.09
N LEU A 41 -19.31 3.80 19.33
CA LEU A 41 -20.04 3.00 18.33
C LEU A 41 -20.47 1.69 18.96
N LYS A 42 -21.80 1.51 19.10
CA LYS A 42 -22.37 0.26 19.64
C LYS A 42 -22.25 -0.89 18.62
N LYS A 43 -21.96 -2.08 19.08
CA LYS A 43 -22.02 -3.32 18.29
C LYS A 43 -23.48 -3.71 18.08
N THR A 44 -24.12 -3.14 17.08
CA THR A 44 -25.52 -3.45 16.73
C THR A 44 -25.64 -4.87 16.16
N PRO A 45 -26.82 -5.51 16.20
CA PRO A 45 -27.05 -6.82 15.57
C PRO A 45 -26.66 -6.83 14.08
N VAL A 46 -26.89 -5.73 13.36
CA VAL A 46 -26.49 -5.54 11.96
C VAL A 46 -24.97 -5.58 11.81
N ALA A 47 -24.25 -4.85 12.66
CA ALA A 47 -22.78 -4.84 12.64
C ALA A 47 -22.20 -6.22 12.98
N LEU A 48 -22.78 -6.93 13.97
CA LEU A 48 -22.35 -8.29 14.33
C LEU A 48 -22.62 -9.30 13.20
N LYS A 49 -23.78 -9.23 12.55
CA LYS A 49 -24.07 -10.03 11.36
C LYS A 49 -23.03 -9.79 10.26
N ARG A 50 -22.71 -8.52 10.02
CA ARG A 50 -21.71 -8.14 9.00
C ARG A 50 -20.30 -8.64 9.33
N ILE A 51 -19.88 -8.56 10.60
CA ILE A 51 -18.60 -9.13 11.05
C ILE A 51 -18.56 -10.64 10.77
N LYS A 52 -19.64 -11.35 11.06
CA LYS A 52 -19.76 -12.79 10.78
C LYS A 52 -19.65 -13.09 9.28
N GLU A 53 -20.31 -12.32 8.43
CA GLU A 53 -20.17 -12.44 6.97
C GLU A 53 -18.73 -12.20 6.49
N ILE A 54 -18.06 -11.18 7.05
CA ILE A 54 -16.66 -10.89 6.72
C ILE A 54 -15.75 -12.03 7.21
N SER A 55 -15.98 -12.58 8.40
CA SER A 55 -15.15 -13.67 8.92
C SER A 55 -15.24 -14.95 8.08
N LEU A 56 -16.39 -15.19 7.45
CA LEU A 56 -16.58 -16.31 6.52
C LEU A 56 -15.90 -16.06 5.16
N LYS A 57 -15.89 -14.82 4.69
CA LYS A 57 -15.21 -14.43 3.42
C LYS A 57 -13.70 -14.28 3.60
N GLY A 58 -13.27 -13.97 4.79
CA GLY A 58 -11.89 -13.69 5.16
C GLY A 58 -11.59 -12.21 5.37
N PHE A 59 -10.76 -11.94 6.39
CA PHE A 59 -10.20 -10.61 6.63
C PHE A 59 -9.00 -10.38 5.72
N SER A 60 -8.96 -9.24 5.04
CA SER A 60 -7.79 -8.86 4.25
C SER A 60 -6.81 -8.01 5.07
N PRO A 61 -5.49 -8.06 4.79
CA PRO A 61 -4.51 -7.20 5.45
C PRO A 61 -4.84 -5.71 5.33
N SER A 62 -5.36 -5.26 4.18
CA SER A 62 -5.81 -3.87 3.98
C SER A 62 -7.04 -3.51 4.83
N SER A 63 -7.92 -4.47 5.08
CA SER A 63 -9.06 -4.31 5.97
C SER A 63 -8.60 -4.16 7.43
N LEU A 64 -7.66 -4.99 7.87
CA LEU A 64 -7.03 -4.90 9.18
C LEU A 64 -6.25 -3.58 9.34
N GLU A 65 -5.52 -3.15 8.32
CA GLU A 65 -4.85 -1.85 8.28
C GLU A 65 -5.84 -0.71 8.55
N THR A 66 -7.02 -0.74 7.92
CA THR A 66 -8.06 0.28 8.14
C THR A 66 -8.53 0.28 9.59
N TYR A 67 -8.72 -0.91 10.18
CA TYR A 67 -9.14 -1.04 11.58
C TYR A 67 -8.09 -0.49 12.54
N ILE A 68 -6.82 -0.85 12.36
CA ILE A 68 -5.71 -0.40 13.22
C ILE A 68 -5.54 1.12 13.15
N LYS A 69 -5.65 1.70 11.95
CA LYS A 69 -5.51 3.16 11.77
C LYS A 69 -6.70 3.94 12.29
N ASN A 70 -7.88 3.45 12.05
CA ASN A 70 -9.12 4.13 12.40
C ASN A 70 -10.30 3.16 12.51
N PRO A 71 -10.57 2.62 13.71
CA PRO A 71 -11.69 1.69 13.93
C PRO A 71 -13.06 2.27 13.54
N LYS A 72 -13.24 3.59 13.68
CA LYS A 72 -14.46 4.29 13.25
C LYS A 72 -14.63 4.23 11.72
N GLU A 73 -13.56 4.48 10.98
CA GLU A 73 -13.58 4.40 9.51
C GLU A 73 -13.86 2.96 9.05
N TYR A 74 -13.25 1.98 9.71
CA TYR A 74 -13.54 0.57 9.46
C TYR A 74 -15.03 0.26 9.67
N TYR A 75 -15.62 0.73 10.77
CA TYR A 75 -17.04 0.53 11.07
C TYR A 75 -17.93 1.08 9.95
N PHE A 76 -17.71 2.32 9.54
CA PHE A 76 -18.53 2.92 8.48
C PHE A 76 -18.29 2.26 7.11
N GLN A 77 -17.05 2.07 6.70
CA GLN A 77 -16.74 1.57 5.36
C GLN A 77 -16.98 0.07 5.21
N LYS A 78 -16.60 -0.74 6.21
CA LYS A 78 -16.62 -2.21 6.08
C LYS A 78 -17.89 -2.85 6.68
N LEU A 79 -18.39 -2.33 7.80
CA LEU A 79 -19.56 -2.89 8.44
C LEU A 79 -20.85 -2.28 7.91
N LEU A 80 -20.91 -0.95 7.75
CA LEU A 80 -22.09 -0.27 7.23
C LEU A 80 -22.06 -0.06 5.71
N ASN A 81 -20.96 -0.36 5.04
CA ASN A 81 -20.77 -0.16 3.59
C ASN A 81 -21.01 1.29 3.12
N ILE A 82 -20.76 2.27 4.00
CA ILE A 82 -20.86 3.69 3.67
C ILE A 82 -19.57 4.08 2.97
N LYS A 83 -19.67 4.44 1.69
CA LYS A 83 -18.55 4.92 0.90
C LYS A 83 -18.43 6.43 1.02
N LYS A 84 -17.20 6.95 1.10
CA LYS A 84 -16.96 8.37 0.84
C LYS A 84 -17.15 8.61 -0.66
N GLU A 85 -17.94 9.60 -1.02
CA GLU A 85 -17.99 10.08 -2.39
C GLU A 85 -16.66 10.77 -2.71
N ASP A 86 -16.01 10.38 -3.79
CA ASP A 86 -14.88 11.11 -4.33
C ASP A 86 -15.42 12.38 -5.00
N VAL A 87 -15.16 13.55 -4.39
CA VAL A 87 -15.74 14.85 -4.78
C VAL A 87 -15.20 15.39 -6.12
N ASP A 88 -14.18 14.77 -6.70
CA ASP A 88 -13.52 15.22 -7.93
C ASP A 88 -13.49 14.11 -8.99
N GLU A 89 -14.52 14.12 -9.85
CA GLU A 89 -14.60 13.21 -11.02
C GLU A 89 -13.74 13.64 -12.23
N SER A 90 -13.02 14.77 -12.15
CA SER A 90 -12.34 15.35 -13.32
C SER A 90 -11.01 14.68 -13.70
N PHE A 91 -10.48 13.77 -12.86
CA PHE A 91 -9.24 13.03 -13.14
C PHE A 91 -9.14 11.73 -12.34
N ALA A 92 -8.26 10.83 -12.79
CA ALA A 92 -8.03 9.54 -12.17
C ALA A 92 -7.76 9.66 -10.67
N SER A 93 -8.58 9.01 -9.86
CA SER A 93 -8.41 8.99 -8.41
C SER A 93 -7.10 8.27 -8.03
N HIS A 94 -6.58 8.53 -6.83
CA HIS A 94 -5.41 7.79 -6.34
C HIS A 94 -5.61 6.26 -6.37
N LYS A 95 -6.84 5.82 -6.18
CA LYS A 95 -7.21 4.41 -6.26
C LYS A 95 -7.13 3.89 -7.71
N THR A 96 -7.66 4.65 -8.67
CA THR A 96 -7.59 4.31 -10.10
C THR A 96 -6.14 4.27 -10.59
N ILE A 97 -5.32 5.25 -10.16
CA ILE A 97 -3.88 5.27 -10.49
C ILE A 97 -3.19 4.00 -9.98
N GLY A 98 -3.48 3.59 -8.74
CA GLY A 98 -2.95 2.33 -8.19
C GLY A 98 -3.38 1.13 -9.02
N LEU A 99 -4.66 1.02 -9.34
CA LEU A 99 -5.22 -0.08 -10.11
C LEU A 99 -4.59 -0.19 -11.52
N VAL A 100 -4.54 0.93 -12.25
CA VAL A 100 -3.93 1.00 -13.59
C VAL A 100 -2.46 0.57 -13.53
N PHE A 101 -1.75 0.99 -12.49
CA PHE A 101 -0.36 0.66 -12.32
C PHE A 101 -0.14 -0.85 -12.09
N HIS A 102 -0.86 -1.46 -11.13
CA HIS A 102 -0.77 -2.90 -10.83
C HIS A 102 -1.16 -3.74 -12.04
N GLU A 103 -2.28 -3.41 -12.70
CA GLU A 103 -2.73 -4.12 -13.89
C GLU A 103 -1.71 -4.04 -15.04
N THR A 104 -1.06 -2.88 -15.21
CA THR A 104 -0.04 -2.72 -16.27
C THR A 104 1.19 -3.60 -15.98
N ILE A 105 1.66 -3.64 -14.72
CA ILE A 105 2.76 -4.53 -14.34
C ILE A 105 2.38 -6.00 -14.53
N GLU A 106 1.20 -6.40 -14.05
CA GLU A 106 0.71 -7.77 -14.24
C GLU A 106 0.77 -8.16 -15.71
N LEU A 107 0.18 -7.35 -16.61
CA LEU A 107 0.14 -7.64 -18.05
C LEU A 107 1.54 -7.71 -18.69
N LEU A 108 2.48 -6.88 -18.24
CA LEU A 108 3.86 -6.88 -18.75
C LEU A 108 4.65 -8.11 -18.29
N TYR A 109 4.40 -8.60 -17.08
CA TYR A 109 5.15 -9.70 -16.47
C TYR A 109 4.45 -11.06 -16.55
N LYS A 110 3.16 -11.10 -16.86
CA LYS A 110 2.37 -12.34 -16.98
C LYS A 110 2.99 -13.41 -17.90
N PRO A 111 3.63 -13.05 -19.04
CA PRO A 111 4.28 -14.03 -19.89
C PRO A 111 5.48 -14.74 -19.25
N PHE A 112 6.01 -14.20 -18.13
CA PHE A 112 7.22 -14.73 -17.48
C PHE A 112 6.92 -15.61 -16.27
N ILE A 113 5.65 -15.82 -15.93
CA ILE A 113 5.26 -16.69 -14.80
C ILE A 113 5.83 -18.10 -15.03
N GLY A 114 6.52 -18.62 -14.02
CA GLY A 114 7.20 -19.92 -14.06
C GLY A 114 8.59 -19.91 -14.71
N ASN A 115 9.01 -18.79 -15.32
CA ASN A 115 10.26 -18.68 -16.06
C ASN A 115 11.22 -17.68 -15.41
N HIS A 116 12.51 -17.86 -15.75
CA HIS A 116 13.52 -16.86 -15.43
C HIS A 116 13.37 -15.63 -16.32
N LEU A 117 13.61 -14.45 -15.75
CA LEU A 117 13.62 -13.23 -16.52
C LEU A 117 14.88 -13.16 -17.37
N GLU A 118 14.72 -12.94 -18.66
CA GLU A 118 15.79 -12.81 -19.63
C GLU A 118 15.95 -11.36 -20.09
N ILE A 119 17.18 -10.96 -20.43
CA ILE A 119 17.52 -9.63 -20.94
C ILE A 119 16.66 -9.25 -22.17
N LYS A 120 16.50 -10.18 -23.12
CA LYS A 120 15.69 -9.96 -24.33
C LYS A 120 14.24 -9.70 -23.96
N ALA A 121 13.66 -10.53 -23.12
CA ALA A 121 12.27 -10.44 -22.69
C ALA A 121 11.94 -9.12 -21.97
N LEU A 122 12.84 -8.64 -21.10
CA LEU A 122 12.68 -7.34 -20.44
C LEU A 122 12.83 -6.14 -21.41
N LYS A 123 13.72 -6.24 -22.40
CA LYS A 123 13.81 -5.22 -23.47
C LYS A 123 12.49 -5.16 -24.29
N ASP A 124 11.92 -6.31 -24.62
CA ASP A 124 10.64 -6.36 -25.33
C ASP A 124 9.50 -5.81 -24.47
N SER A 125 9.52 -6.03 -23.16
CA SER A 125 8.58 -5.43 -22.21
C SER A 125 8.71 -3.91 -22.17
N LEU A 126 9.93 -3.37 -22.16
CA LEU A 126 10.16 -1.91 -22.22
C LEU A 126 9.50 -1.27 -23.46
N LEU A 127 9.59 -1.91 -24.62
CA LEU A 127 8.97 -1.42 -25.85
C LEU A 127 7.44 -1.46 -25.78
N LYS A 128 6.86 -2.39 -25.02
CA LYS A 128 5.42 -2.57 -24.87
C LYS A 128 4.77 -1.68 -23.81
N VAL A 129 5.55 -1.05 -22.93
CA VAL A 129 5.01 -0.26 -21.80
C VAL A 129 3.97 0.75 -22.25
N ASP A 130 4.27 1.55 -23.26
CA ASP A 130 3.36 2.60 -23.75
C ASP A 130 2.01 2.03 -24.23
N LYS A 131 2.06 0.98 -25.04
CA LYS A 131 0.87 0.32 -25.57
C LYS A 131 0.03 -0.33 -24.48
N VAL A 132 0.67 -1.06 -23.56
CA VAL A 132 -0.04 -1.77 -22.47
C VAL A 132 -0.68 -0.75 -21.54
N LEU A 133 0.05 0.29 -21.15
CA LEU A 133 -0.44 1.34 -20.26
C LEU A 133 -1.64 2.08 -20.87
N LYS A 134 -1.58 2.46 -22.16
CA LYS A 134 -2.73 3.07 -22.88
C LYS A 134 -3.96 2.18 -22.81
N ASN A 135 -3.80 0.90 -23.11
CA ASN A 135 -4.91 -0.04 -23.08
C ASN A 135 -5.50 -0.18 -21.66
N THR A 136 -4.67 -0.13 -20.62
CA THR A 136 -5.11 -0.21 -19.23
C THR A 136 -5.89 1.04 -18.81
N PHE A 137 -5.46 2.23 -19.21
CA PHE A 137 -6.21 3.47 -18.99
C PHE A 137 -7.60 3.41 -19.63
N VAL A 138 -7.66 3.05 -20.91
CA VAL A 138 -8.94 2.90 -21.64
C VAL A 138 -9.86 1.89 -20.96
N ARG A 139 -9.33 0.74 -20.52
CA ARG A 139 -10.10 -0.29 -19.82
C ARG A 139 -10.70 0.22 -18.51
N ASN A 140 -9.96 1.07 -17.79
CA ASN A 140 -10.42 1.70 -16.56
C ASN A 140 -11.25 2.98 -16.81
N LYS A 141 -11.67 3.24 -18.06
CA LYS A 141 -12.50 4.38 -18.46
C LYS A 141 -11.86 5.74 -18.19
N GLU A 142 -10.54 5.81 -18.18
CA GLU A 142 -9.77 7.03 -17.92
C GLU A 142 -9.21 7.56 -19.26
N ALA A 143 -9.37 8.86 -19.49
CA ALA A 143 -8.65 9.55 -20.55
C ALA A 143 -7.16 9.64 -20.17
N PHE A 144 -6.27 9.56 -21.13
CA PHE A 144 -4.81 9.62 -20.89
C PHE A 144 -4.11 10.69 -21.74
N ASP A 145 -4.85 11.38 -22.60
CA ASP A 145 -4.34 12.27 -23.66
C ASP A 145 -4.56 13.76 -23.37
N SER A 146 -5.19 14.11 -22.26
CA SER A 146 -5.50 15.48 -21.92
C SER A 146 -5.43 15.79 -20.41
N GLY A 147 -5.24 17.06 -20.11
CA GLY A 147 -5.28 17.58 -18.74
C GLY A 147 -4.31 16.91 -17.76
N LYS A 148 -4.74 16.75 -16.52
CA LYS A 148 -3.95 16.11 -15.47
C LYS A 148 -3.68 14.63 -15.72
N ASN A 149 -4.58 13.95 -16.40
CA ASN A 149 -4.43 12.54 -16.73
C ASN A 149 -3.25 12.27 -17.67
N LEU A 150 -2.94 13.19 -18.58
CA LEU A 150 -1.74 13.10 -19.40
C LEU A 150 -0.46 13.13 -18.56
N ILE A 151 -0.41 14.01 -17.55
CA ILE A 151 0.74 14.07 -16.63
C ILE A 151 0.85 12.76 -15.83
N ILE A 152 -0.26 12.26 -15.31
CA ILE A 152 -0.34 10.99 -14.57
C ILE A 152 0.15 9.84 -15.44
N PHE A 153 -0.32 9.77 -16.70
CA PHE A 153 0.09 8.77 -17.67
C PHE A 153 1.61 8.79 -17.90
N GLU A 154 2.20 9.96 -18.16
CA GLU A 154 3.64 10.09 -18.40
C GLU A 154 4.47 9.74 -17.15
N VAL A 155 3.99 10.11 -15.95
CA VAL A 155 4.64 9.74 -14.68
C VAL A 155 4.64 8.22 -14.48
N ILE A 156 3.49 7.57 -14.67
CA ILE A 156 3.37 6.10 -14.55
C ILE A 156 4.26 5.42 -15.59
N LYS A 157 4.23 5.88 -16.84
CA LYS A 157 5.06 5.35 -17.92
C LYS A 157 6.56 5.44 -17.59
N SER A 158 7.00 6.59 -17.13
CA SER A 158 8.40 6.81 -16.71
C SER A 158 8.79 5.88 -15.55
N ALA A 159 7.92 5.75 -14.54
CA ALA A 159 8.16 4.90 -13.40
C ALA A 159 8.24 3.41 -13.77
N LEU A 160 7.34 2.92 -14.65
CA LEU A 160 7.37 1.56 -15.18
C LEU A 160 8.64 1.26 -15.96
N LYS A 161 9.05 2.18 -16.85
CA LYS A 161 10.29 2.03 -17.61
C LYS A 161 11.51 1.98 -16.69
N THR A 162 11.57 2.87 -15.70
CA THR A 162 12.66 2.90 -14.71
C THR A 162 12.72 1.60 -13.91
N PHE A 163 11.55 1.07 -13.52
CA PHE A 163 11.46 -0.20 -12.80
C PHE A 163 12.02 -1.37 -13.63
N ILE A 164 11.57 -1.52 -14.88
CA ILE A 164 12.03 -2.59 -15.77
C ILE A 164 13.52 -2.44 -16.10
N GLN A 165 14.01 -1.20 -16.25
CA GLN A 165 15.44 -0.93 -16.47
C GLN A 165 16.29 -1.39 -15.29
N LYS A 166 15.85 -1.16 -14.05
CA LYS A 166 16.55 -1.64 -12.85
C LYS A 166 16.62 -3.16 -12.79
N GLU A 167 15.52 -3.85 -13.11
CA GLU A 167 15.56 -5.31 -13.18
C GLU A 167 16.49 -5.81 -14.30
N LEU A 168 16.52 -5.10 -15.42
CA LEU A 168 17.45 -5.40 -16.50
C LEU A 168 18.93 -5.23 -16.05
N GLU A 169 19.22 -4.19 -15.25
CA GLU A 169 20.54 -3.97 -14.65
C GLU A 169 20.88 -5.06 -13.64
N ASP A 170 19.93 -5.47 -12.80
CA ASP A 170 20.08 -6.56 -11.85
C ASP A 170 20.47 -7.87 -12.56
N ILE A 171 19.79 -8.21 -13.66
CA ILE A 171 20.08 -9.42 -14.43
C ILE A 171 21.44 -9.33 -15.14
N LYS A 172 21.75 -8.16 -15.71
CA LYS A 172 23.07 -7.93 -16.33
C LYS A 172 24.22 -8.04 -15.32
N SER A 173 23.98 -7.70 -14.05
CA SER A 173 24.96 -7.86 -12.97
C SER A 173 25.05 -9.28 -12.41
N GLY A 174 24.36 -10.25 -13.03
CA GLY A 174 24.42 -11.67 -12.67
C GLY A 174 23.31 -12.13 -11.73
N SER A 175 22.33 -11.31 -11.40
CA SER A 175 21.17 -11.76 -10.63
C SER A 175 20.29 -12.69 -11.45
N VAL A 176 19.84 -13.78 -10.85
CA VAL A 176 18.88 -14.72 -11.44
C VAL A 176 17.52 -14.47 -10.78
N ILE A 177 16.52 -14.06 -11.57
CA ILE A 177 15.17 -13.78 -11.08
C ILE A 177 14.19 -14.67 -11.82
N LYS A 178 13.37 -15.42 -11.07
CA LYS A 178 12.27 -16.25 -11.59
C LYS A 178 10.95 -15.75 -11.05
N ILE A 179 9.99 -15.46 -11.93
CA ILE A 179 8.64 -15.06 -11.52
C ILE A 179 7.87 -16.33 -11.13
N LEU A 180 7.42 -16.39 -9.89
CA LEU A 180 6.64 -17.53 -9.39
C LEU A 180 5.15 -17.28 -9.55
N ALA A 181 4.67 -16.08 -9.17
CA ALA A 181 3.28 -15.71 -9.31
C ALA A 181 3.11 -14.18 -9.36
N LEU A 182 2.00 -13.73 -9.96
CA LEU A 182 1.54 -12.34 -9.98
C LEU A 182 0.08 -12.30 -9.55
N GLU A 183 -0.34 -11.23 -8.87
CA GLU A 183 -1.69 -11.07 -8.32
C GLU A 183 -2.18 -12.37 -7.64
N HIS A 184 -1.28 -12.96 -6.86
CA HIS A 184 -1.46 -14.28 -6.27
C HIS A 184 -2.50 -14.25 -5.15
N GLN A 185 -3.66 -14.83 -5.39
CA GLN A 185 -4.69 -14.99 -4.37
C GLN A 185 -4.24 -16.04 -3.35
N ILE A 186 -4.23 -15.64 -2.09
CA ILE A 186 -3.79 -16.47 -0.99
C ILE A 186 -4.77 -16.40 0.17
N LYS A 187 -4.89 -17.51 0.90
CA LYS A 187 -5.72 -17.61 2.09
C LYS A 187 -5.10 -18.53 3.12
N SER A 188 -5.33 -18.23 4.39
CA SER A 188 -4.94 -19.11 5.49
C SER A 188 -5.94 -18.98 6.63
N THR A 189 -6.14 -20.05 7.39
CA THR A 189 -7.00 -20.03 8.57
C THR A 189 -6.18 -19.74 9.81
N LEU A 190 -6.51 -18.62 10.47
CA LEU A 190 -5.97 -18.28 11.78
C LEU A 190 -6.79 -19.01 12.85
N LYS A 191 -6.16 -19.92 13.58
CA LYS A 191 -6.80 -20.64 14.68
C LYS A 191 -6.81 -19.76 15.93
N LEU A 192 -8.00 -19.32 16.37
CA LEU A 192 -8.15 -18.50 17.58
C LEU A 192 -8.14 -19.36 18.84
N ASN A 193 -8.74 -20.55 18.77
CA ASN A 193 -8.76 -21.58 19.81
C ASN A 193 -8.92 -22.96 19.15
N GLN A 194 -9.18 -24.01 19.94
CA GLN A 194 -9.31 -25.38 19.41
C GLN A 194 -10.52 -25.57 18.48
N GLU A 195 -11.58 -24.77 18.65
CA GLU A 195 -12.85 -24.93 17.92
C GLU A 195 -13.11 -23.83 16.89
N ALA A 196 -12.49 -22.65 17.03
CA ALA A 196 -12.78 -21.49 16.20
C ALA A 196 -11.55 -21.05 15.39
N GLY A 197 -11.74 -20.89 14.09
CA GLY A 197 -10.77 -20.30 13.17
C GLY A 197 -11.40 -19.18 12.36
N VAL A 198 -10.56 -18.23 11.96
CA VAL A 198 -10.94 -17.10 11.12
C VAL A 198 -10.13 -17.15 9.84
N LEU A 199 -10.82 -16.96 8.71
CA LEU A 199 -10.15 -16.91 7.42
C LEU A 199 -9.47 -15.55 7.23
N VAL A 200 -8.20 -15.57 6.85
CA VAL A 200 -7.44 -14.40 6.37
C VAL A 200 -7.15 -14.61 4.90
N THR A 201 -7.43 -13.59 4.09
CA THR A 201 -7.28 -13.66 2.64
C THR A 201 -6.52 -12.45 2.13
N GLY A 202 -5.79 -12.62 1.02
CA GLY A 202 -5.07 -11.51 0.42
C GLY A 202 -4.72 -11.77 -1.03
N ILE A 203 -4.21 -10.74 -1.67
CA ILE A 203 -3.62 -10.81 -3.01
C ILE A 203 -2.20 -10.29 -2.87
N ILE A 204 -1.22 -11.11 -3.25
CA ILE A 204 0.20 -10.73 -3.28
C ILE A 204 0.49 -10.26 -4.70
N ASP A 205 0.96 -9.02 -4.85
CA ASP A 205 1.18 -8.42 -6.16
C ASP A 205 2.20 -9.23 -6.99
N ARG A 206 3.31 -9.66 -6.34
CA ARG A 206 4.31 -10.51 -6.98
C ARG A 206 4.99 -11.43 -5.97
N VAL A 207 5.13 -12.68 -6.35
CA VAL A 207 6.04 -13.64 -5.72
C VAL A 207 7.11 -14.01 -6.74
N ASP A 208 8.37 -13.83 -6.39
CA ASP A 208 9.49 -14.24 -7.22
C ASP A 208 10.58 -14.93 -6.39
N GLU A 209 11.53 -15.51 -7.09
CA GLU A 209 12.76 -16.03 -6.52
C GLU A 209 13.94 -15.26 -7.09
N LYS A 210 14.75 -14.65 -6.24
CA LYS A 210 16.01 -14.00 -6.64
C LYS A 210 17.18 -14.73 -6.00
N ASN A 211 18.05 -15.31 -6.83
CA ASN A 211 19.23 -16.06 -6.39
C ASN A 211 18.89 -17.17 -5.36
N GLY A 212 17.81 -17.91 -5.58
CA GLY A 212 17.35 -19.00 -4.70
C GLY A 212 16.55 -18.54 -3.47
N LEU A 213 16.36 -17.23 -3.27
CA LEU A 213 15.54 -16.71 -2.18
C LEU A 213 14.17 -16.26 -2.68
N VAL A 214 13.11 -16.85 -2.13
CA VAL A 214 11.73 -16.43 -2.41
C VAL A 214 11.44 -15.07 -1.78
N ARG A 215 10.86 -14.19 -2.59
CA ARG A 215 10.50 -12.84 -2.19
C ARG A 215 9.02 -12.57 -2.41
N ILE A 216 8.40 -11.96 -1.41
CA ILE A 216 7.04 -11.42 -1.48
C ILE A 216 7.16 -9.92 -1.69
N ILE A 217 6.62 -9.43 -2.78
CA ILE A 217 6.74 -8.04 -3.19
C ILE A 217 5.35 -7.42 -3.29
N ASP A 218 5.18 -6.29 -2.62
CA ASP A 218 4.00 -5.44 -2.69
C ASP A 218 4.37 -4.13 -3.38
N TYR A 219 3.58 -3.71 -4.37
CA TYR A 219 3.80 -2.48 -5.11
C TYR A 219 3.01 -1.33 -4.50
N LYS A 220 3.64 -0.17 -4.35
CA LYS A 220 2.97 1.03 -3.85
C LYS A 220 3.24 2.23 -4.76
N THR A 221 2.19 2.86 -5.24
CA THR A 221 2.29 4.11 -6.01
C THR A 221 2.61 5.32 -5.12
N GLY A 222 2.31 5.24 -3.82
CA GLY A 222 2.63 6.26 -2.83
C GLY A 222 4.04 6.16 -2.26
N LEU A 223 4.46 7.21 -1.54
CA LEU A 223 5.73 7.22 -0.82
C LEU A 223 5.70 6.23 0.35
N VAL A 224 6.74 5.42 0.46
CA VAL A 224 6.96 4.51 1.59
C VAL A 224 8.33 4.80 2.20
N ASN A 225 8.36 4.96 3.51
CA ASN A 225 9.60 5.11 4.26
C ASN A 225 10.05 3.74 4.80
N SER A 226 11.32 3.42 4.68
CA SER A 226 11.89 2.16 5.19
C SER A 226 11.69 1.99 6.70
N SER A 227 11.62 3.10 7.45
CA SER A 227 11.30 3.07 8.87
C SER A 227 9.93 2.45 9.18
N ASN A 228 8.95 2.55 8.26
CA ASN A 228 7.61 1.96 8.43
C ASN A 228 7.62 0.44 8.23
N LEU A 229 8.69 -0.08 7.64
CA LEU A 229 8.90 -1.52 7.41
C LEU A 229 9.81 -2.16 8.45
N THR A 230 10.19 -1.43 9.50
CA THR A 230 11.02 -1.97 10.58
C THR A 230 10.14 -2.32 11.79
N ILE A 231 10.05 -3.59 12.11
CA ILE A 231 9.36 -4.11 13.30
C ILE A 231 10.34 -4.04 14.46
N LYS A 232 10.10 -3.12 15.39
CA LYS A 232 10.91 -2.98 16.61
C LYS A 232 10.48 -3.94 17.72
N ASP A 233 9.17 -4.18 17.78
CA ASP A 233 8.52 -5.07 18.73
C ASP A 233 7.37 -5.77 18.00
N MET A 234 7.41 -7.11 17.95
CA MET A 234 6.38 -7.91 17.33
C MET A 234 5.03 -7.76 18.05
N GLY A 235 5.03 -7.62 19.38
CA GLY A 235 3.83 -7.45 20.19
C GLY A 235 3.02 -6.18 19.90
N LEU A 236 3.62 -5.22 19.19
CA LEU A 236 2.96 -3.98 18.81
C LEU A 236 2.56 -3.91 17.31
N ILE A 237 2.91 -4.92 16.51
CA ILE A 237 2.72 -4.87 15.05
C ILE A 237 1.24 -4.71 14.65
N CYS A 238 0.33 -5.33 15.38
CA CYS A 238 -1.10 -5.26 15.16
C CYS A 238 -1.79 -4.10 15.87
N LYS A 239 -1.03 -3.23 16.58
CA LYS A 239 -1.54 -2.12 17.40
C LYS A 239 -1.01 -0.76 16.96
N ASP A 240 0.14 -0.72 16.26
CA ASP A 240 0.80 0.52 15.85
C ASP A 240 0.35 0.96 14.45
N PRO A 241 -0.40 2.08 14.32
CA PRO A 241 -0.84 2.61 13.02
C PRO A 241 0.30 2.94 12.05
N LEU A 242 1.51 3.19 12.55
CA LEU A 242 2.68 3.47 11.72
C LEU A 242 3.29 2.21 11.11
N ARG A 243 2.95 1.01 11.64
CA ARG A 243 3.49 -0.29 11.23
C ARG A 243 2.54 -1.10 10.33
N THR A 244 1.43 -0.52 9.93
CA THR A 244 0.41 -1.26 9.14
C THR A 244 0.94 -1.83 7.82
N LYS A 245 1.94 -1.18 7.20
CA LYS A 245 2.60 -1.73 6.00
C LYS A 245 3.49 -2.94 6.33
N ALA A 246 4.21 -2.89 7.46
CA ALA A 246 4.97 -4.04 7.95
C ALA A 246 4.02 -5.19 8.33
N MET A 247 2.91 -4.89 8.98
CA MET A 247 1.86 -5.86 9.31
C MET A 247 1.27 -6.50 8.04
N GLN A 248 0.98 -5.71 7.00
CA GLN A 248 0.50 -6.22 5.69
C GLN A 248 1.49 -7.23 5.10
N LEU A 249 2.78 -6.89 5.05
CA LEU A 249 3.83 -7.79 4.56
C LEU A 249 3.95 -9.06 5.40
N MET A 250 3.85 -8.94 6.74
CA MET A 250 3.86 -10.10 7.63
C MET A 250 2.63 -11.00 7.43
N CYS A 251 1.44 -10.43 7.19
CA CYS A 251 0.26 -11.22 6.83
C CYS A 251 0.49 -12.02 5.55
N TYR A 252 1.04 -11.41 4.51
CA TYR A 252 1.36 -12.11 3.26
C TYR A 252 2.42 -13.19 3.46
N ALA A 253 3.48 -12.87 4.22
CA ALA A 253 4.54 -13.81 4.54
C ALA A 253 4.00 -15.01 5.35
N TRP A 254 3.18 -14.75 6.37
CA TRP A 254 2.53 -15.78 7.17
C TRP A 254 1.63 -16.68 6.33
N MET A 255 0.73 -16.11 5.51
CA MET A 255 -0.15 -16.90 4.65
C MET A 255 0.65 -17.74 3.66
N TYR A 256 1.68 -17.15 3.02
CA TYR A 256 2.50 -17.84 2.04
C TYR A 256 3.33 -18.95 2.68
N TYR A 257 3.89 -18.72 3.87
CA TYR A 257 4.63 -19.69 4.64
C TYR A 257 3.75 -20.89 5.03
N ARG A 258 2.52 -20.64 5.52
CA ARG A 258 1.58 -21.71 5.91
C ARG A 258 1.06 -22.52 4.71
N SER A 259 1.01 -21.92 3.52
CA SER A 259 0.52 -22.59 2.30
C SER A 259 1.63 -23.34 1.53
N ASN A 260 2.89 -23.04 1.80
CA ASN A 260 4.04 -23.59 1.08
C ASN A 260 5.08 -24.12 2.07
N ASN A 261 5.74 -25.22 1.72
CA ASN A 261 6.78 -25.80 2.58
C ASN A 261 8.12 -25.06 2.41
N ILE A 262 8.17 -23.79 2.80
CA ILE A 262 9.33 -22.91 2.65
C ILE A 262 9.87 -22.55 4.04
N LYS A 263 11.18 -22.59 4.23
CA LYS A 263 11.80 -22.32 5.53
C LYS A 263 12.19 -20.86 5.74
N LYS A 264 12.48 -20.13 4.65
CA LYS A 264 12.96 -18.73 4.69
C LYS A 264 12.40 -17.98 3.50
N ILE A 265 11.86 -16.81 3.77
CA ILE A 265 11.35 -15.89 2.75
C ILE A 265 11.78 -14.46 3.10
N SER A 266 11.80 -13.60 2.10
CA SER A 266 11.85 -12.16 2.34
C SER A 266 10.56 -11.51 1.87
N ALA A 267 10.20 -10.39 2.48
CA ALA A 267 9.06 -9.59 2.06
C ALA A 267 9.46 -8.12 1.99
N GLY A 268 8.89 -7.38 1.06
CA GLY A 268 9.24 -5.98 0.91
C GLY A 268 8.28 -5.20 0.01
N ILE A 269 8.48 -3.90 -0.01
CA ILE A 269 7.71 -2.96 -0.82
C ILE A 269 8.62 -2.31 -1.86
N ILE A 270 8.12 -2.21 -3.09
CA ILE A 270 8.69 -1.34 -4.12
C ILE A 270 7.78 -0.12 -4.24
N SER A 271 8.30 1.05 -3.84
CA SER A 271 7.58 2.32 -3.94
C SER A 271 7.98 3.04 -5.23
N PHE A 272 7.00 3.30 -6.09
CA PHE A 272 7.22 3.96 -7.38
C PHE A 272 7.51 5.47 -7.26
N ARG A 273 7.19 6.07 -6.13
CA ARG A 273 7.65 7.43 -5.78
C ARG A 273 9.11 7.46 -5.33
N ASN A 274 9.67 6.31 -4.95
CA ASN A 274 11.03 6.20 -4.44
C ASN A 274 11.76 4.97 -5.00
N LEU A 275 11.70 4.81 -6.32
CA LEU A 275 12.33 3.69 -7.03
C LEU A 275 13.85 3.60 -6.80
N LYS A 276 14.49 4.71 -6.42
CA LYS A 276 15.92 4.71 -6.11
C LYS A 276 16.27 3.71 -4.99
N ASN A 277 15.37 3.51 -4.04
CA ASN A 277 15.57 2.58 -2.93
C ASN A 277 15.40 1.11 -3.33
N GLY A 278 14.91 0.81 -4.54
CA GLY A 278 14.65 -0.56 -4.96
C GLY A 278 13.61 -1.27 -4.08
N LEU A 279 13.81 -2.54 -3.81
CA LEU A 279 13.01 -3.31 -2.87
C LEU A 279 13.40 -2.92 -1.43
N MET A 280 12.48 -2.28 -0.74
CA MET A 280 12.63 -1.98 0.68
C MET A 280 12.13 -3.17 1.49
N GLY A 281 13.07 -3.96 2.04
CA GLY A 281 12.79 -5.16 2.80
C GLY A 281 12.15 -4.87 4.16
N LEU A 282 11.31 -5.80 4.60
CA LEU A 282 10.82 -5.86 5.95
C LEU A 282 11.98 -6.24 6.89
N LYS A 283 12.15 -5.49 7.98
CA LYS A 283 13.20 -5.71 8.97
C LYS A 283 12.59 -6.03 10.32
N ILE A 284 13.11 -7.05 10.98
CA ILE A 284 12.73 -7.42 12.35
C ILE A 284 13.96 -7.17 13.24
N LYS A 285 13.83 -6.25 14.21
CA LYS A 285 14.98 -5.75 14.99
C LYS A 285 15.77 -6.85 15.68
N ASP A 286 15.10 -7.88 16.17
CA ASP A 286 15.71 -8.98 16.92
C ASP A 286 16.17 -10.14 16.01
N SER A 287 15.98 -10.03 14.70
CA SER A 287 16.46 -11.02 13.73
C SER A 287 17.87 -10.68 13.27
N LYS A 288 18.73 -11.70 13.20
CA LYS A 288 20.10 -11.56 12.67
C LYS A 288 20.13 -11.36 11.14
N SER A 289 19.01 -11.52 10.47
CA SER A 289 18.88 -11.38 9.02
C SER A 289 17.57 -10.69 8.65
N ASP A 290 17.51 -10.06 7.47
CA ASP A 290 16.27 -9.50 6.90
C ASP A 290 15.33 -10.62 6.36
N LEU A 291 15.54 -11.88 6.79
CA LEU A 291 14.74 -13.02 6.40
C LEU A 291 13.65 -13.31 7.43
N ILE A 292 12.50 -13.69 6.93
CA ILE A 292 11.36 -14.11 7.75
C ILE A 292 11.47 -15.64 7.89
N GLU A 293 11.68 -16.08 9.12
CA GLU A 293 11.84 -17.50 9.49
C GLU A 293 10.63 -17.98 10.31
N THR A 294 10.53 -19.27 10.54
CA THR A 294 9.45 -19.93 11.30
C THR A 294 9.13 -19.21 12.60
N THR A 295 10.15 -18.88 13.40
CA THR A 295 9.96 -18.21 14.69
C THR A 295 9.30 -16.85 14.58
N SER A 296 9.62 -16.09 13.53
CA SER A 296 8.98 -14.78 13.27
C SER A 296 7.53 -14.94 12.82
N VAL A 297 7.26 -15.96 12.01
CA VAL A 297 5.92 -16.31 11.53
C VAL A 297 5.02 -16.75 12.69
N ASP A 298 5.53 -17.61 13.57
CA ASP A 298 4.78 -18.13 14.74
C ASP A 298 4.47 -17.00 15.73
N ARG A 299 5.45 -16.14 16.04
CA ARG A 299 5.23 -14.96 16.89
C ARG A 299 4.20 -14.00 16.29
N PHE A 300 4.25 -13.77 14.98
CA PHE A 300 3.26 -12.93 14.31
C PHE A 300 1.87 -13.55 14.36
N GLU A 301 1.75 -14.86 14.18
CA GLU A 301 0.45 -15.55 14.27
C GLU A 301 -0.19 -15.39 15.65
N GLU A 302 0.61 -15.42 16.73
CA GLU A 302 0.11 -15.17 18.08
C GLU A 302 -0.39 -13.71 18.26
N GLU A 303 0.32 -12.73 17.71
CA GLU A 303 -0.10 -11.33 17.80
C GLU A 303 -1.32 -10.99 16.90
N LEU A 304 -1.59 -11.82 15.91
CA LEU A 304 -2.74 -11.64 15.02
C LEU A 304 -4.03 -12.19 15.65
N LYS A 305 -3.95 -13.06 16.63
CA LYS A 305 -5.09 -13.59 17.42
C LYS A 305 -5.68 -12.52 18.34
#